data_78bc3f19d19be870f445fc97a0ac7a43
#
_entry.id   78bc3f19d19be870f445fc97a0ac7a43
#
_cell.length_a   1.000
_cell.length_b   1.000
_cell.length_c   1.000
_cell.angle_alpha   90.00
_cell.angle_beta   90.00
_cell.angle_gamma   90.00
#
_symmetry.space_group_name_H-M   'P 1'
#
loop_
_entity.id
_entity.type
_entity.pdbx_description
1 polymer ?
#
loop_
_entity_poly.entity_id
_entity_poly.type
_entity_poly.pdbx_seq_one_letter_code
_entity_poly.pdbx_strand_id
1 'polypeptide(L)'
;MNPKINSTSFGSITVNENNFEKDILIRMSGQIEKRKKKLSKEVYGTSHKISLAEAKFIYEKGADEIIIGTGQTGYVELSKEAKKFFEEKGLEAKLLRTPEAIKLWNKSEGKIIAMFHVTC
;
A
#
# COMPACT_ATOMS: atom_id res chain seq x y z
N MET A 1 -0.33 5.64 -16.85
CA MET A 1 -1.76 5.52 -16.47
C MET A 1 -1.92 4.52 -15.35
N ASN A 2 -2.63 4.88 -14.31
CA ASN A 2 -2.80 4.02 -13.15
C ASN A 2 -3.81 2.91 -13.45
N PRO A 3 -3.53 1.66 -13.07
CA PRO A 3 -4.50 0.59 -13.26
C PRO A 3 -5.75 0.83 -12.42
N LYS A 4 -6.88 0.37 -12.92
CA LYS A 4 -8.16 0.52 -12.23
C LYS A 4 -8.35 -0.63 -11.25
N ILE A 5 -8.74 -0.32 -10.01
CA ILE A 5 -9.10 -1.33 -9.02
C ILE A 5 -10.61 -1.50 -9.08
N ASN A 6 -11.05 -2.72 -9.39
CA ASN A 6 -12.47 -3.01 -9.60
C ASN A 6 -13.22 -3.26 -8.30
N SER A 7 -12.62 -4.04 -7.40
CA SER A 7 -13.30 -4.45 -6.17
C SER A 7 -12.32 -5.05 -5.18
N THR A 8 -12.78 -5.21 -3.95
CA THR A 8 -12.04 -5.92 -2.91
C THR A 8 -13.04 -6.66 -2.02
N SER A 9 -12.58 -7.76 -1.44
CA SER A 9 -13.29 -8.47 -0.39
C SER A 9 -12.25 -9.01 0.57
N PHE A 10 -12.67 -9.59 1.70
CA PHE A 10 -11.69 -10.10 2.66
C PHE A 10 -10.80 -11.15 1.99
N GLY A 11 -9.50 -10.87 1.96
CA GLY A 11 -8.50 -11.77 1.38
C GLY A 11 -8.25 -11.59 -0.11
N SER A 12 -8.91 -10.63 -0.78
CA SER A 12 -8.69 -10.46 -2.22
C SER A 12 -8.88 -9.04 -2.70
N ILE A 13 -8.28 -8.74 -3.86
CA ILE A 13 -8.42 -7.46 -4.54
C ILE A 13 -8.35 -7.72 -6.04
N THR A 14 -9.21 -7.06 -6.80
CA THR A 14 -9.26 -7.22 -8.25
C THR A 14 -8.80 -5.94 -8.93
N VAL A 15 -7.75 -6.06 -9.75
CA VAL A 15 -7.13 -4.92 -10.44
C VAL A 15 -7.10 -5.24 -11.93
N ASN A 16 -7.60 -4.32 -12.77
CA ASN A 16 -7.71 -4.53 -14.21
C ASN A 16 -8.35 -5.89 -14.52
N GLU A 17 -9.38 -6.24 -13.73
CA GLU A 17 -10.17 -7.48 -13.85
C GLU A 17 -9.41 -8.76 -13.50
N ASN A 18 -8.19 -8.64 -12.95
CA ASN A 18 -7.42 -9.78 -12.45
C ASN A 18 -7.53 -9.83 -10.93
N ASN A 19 -7.87 -11.00 -10.38
CA ASN A 19 -8.04 -11.19 -8.95
C ASN A 19 -6.73 -11.62 -8.29
N PHE A 20 -6.39 -10.94 -7.19
CA PHE A 20 -5.20 -11.26 -6.38
C PHE A 20 -5.65 -11.63 -4.97
N GLU A 21 -5.27 -12.80 -4.50
CA GLU A 21 -5.61 -13.27 -3.15
C GLU A 21 -4.45 -13.03 -2.18
N LYS A 22 -3.94 -11.80 -2.20
CA LYS A 22 -2.79 -11.39 -1.39
C LYS A 22 -2.69 -9.86 -1.35
N ASP A 23 -1.90 -9.36 -0.41
CA ASP A 23 -1.57 -7.93 -0.38
C ASP A 23 -0.70 -7.60 -1.59
N ILE A 24 -0.93 -6.43 -2.17
CA ILE A 24 -0.22 -6.02 -3.39
C ILE A 24 0.39 -4.63 -3.22
N LEU A 25 1.44 -4.39 -4.03
CA LEU A 25 1.98 -3.05 -4.28
C LEU A 25 1.65 -2.68 -5.72
N ILE A 26 1.38 -1.41 -5.95
CA ILE A 26 1.28 -0.88 -7.31
C ILE A 26 2.36 0.18 -7.46
N ARG A 27 3.28 -0.04 -8.40
CA ARG A 27 4.38 0.87 -8.67
C ARG A 27 3.92 2.05 -9.52
N MET A 28 4.77 3.08 -9.62
CA MET A 28 4.46 4.23 -10.48
C MET A 28 4.21 3.83 -11.93
N SER A 29 4.88 2.78 -12.38
CA SER A 29 4.68 2.25 -13.74
C SER A 29 3.33 1.57 -13.94
N GLY A 30 2.61 1.29 -12.87
CA GLY A 30 1.39 0.50 -12.90
C GLY A 30 1.63 -0.99 -12.67
N GLN A 31 2.89 -1.40 -12.54
CA GLN A 31 3.21 -2.80 -12.30
C GLN A 31 2.74 -3.23 -10.91
N ILE A 32 2.13 -4.40 -10.83
CA ILE A 32 1.61 -4.95 -9.59
C ILE A 32 2.59 -5.99 -9.06
N GLU A 33 2.96 -5.85 -7.79
CA GLU A 33 3.89 -6.76 -7.11
C GLU A 33 3.29 -7.25 -5.80
N LYS A 34 3.79 -8.38 -5.31
CA LYS A 34 3.41 -8.91 -4.02
C LYS A 34 4.05 -8.06 -2.91
N ARG A 35 3.28 -7.73 -1.87
CA ARG A 35 3.80 -7.07 -0.68
C ARG A 35 4.80 -7.98 0.05
N LYS A 36 5.88 -7.42 0.58
CA LYS A 36 6.87 -8.16 1.38
C LYS A 36 6.59 -8.01 2.86
N LYS A 37 5.57 -8.71 3.36
CA LYS A 37 5.17 -8.67 4.77
C LYS A 37 6.28 -9.07 5.74
N LYS A 38 7.18 -9.95 5.33
CA LYS A 38 8.23 -10.46 6.20
C LYS A 38 9.15 -9.34 6.71
N LEU A 39 9.32 -8.27 5.93
CA LEU A 39 10.16 -7.15 6.33
C LEU A 39 9.63 -6.44 7.59
N SER A 40 8.31 -6.49 7.80
CA SER A 40 7.70 -5.94 9.00
C SER A 40 7.58 -7.00 10.10
N LYS A 41 7.25 -8.24 9.72
CA LYS A 41 7.12 -9.34 10.69
C LYS A 41 8.43 -9.62 11.42
N GLU A 42 9.56 -9.48 10.74
CA GLU A 42 10.87 -9.70 11.35
C GLU A 42 11.18 -8.69 12.46
N VAL A 43 10.60 -7.48 12.36
CA VAL A 43 10.84 -6.41 13.32
C VAL A 43 9.78 -6.39 14.44
N TYR A 44 8.51 -6.51 14.07
CA TYR A 44 7.40 -6.31 15.00
C TYR A 44 6.60 -7.56 15.32
N GLY A 45 6.91 -8.68 14.70
CA GLY A 45 6.15 -9.90 14.88
C GLY A 45 4.78 -9.88 14.22
N THR A 46 4.48 -8.84 13.45
CA THR A 46 3.19 -8.67 12.78
C THR A 46 3.37 -7.91 11.48
N SER A 47 2.49 -8.12 10.52
CA SER A 47 2.45 -7.35 9.29
C SER A 47 1.53 -6.12 9.39
N HIS A 48 0.91 -5.89 10.56
CA HIS A 48 0.00 -4.77 10.77
C HIS A 48 0.73 -3.47 11.11
N LYS A 49 2.04 -3.51 11.27
CA LYS A 49 2.85 -2.32 11.51
C LYS A 49 3.99 -2.30 10.51
N ILE A 50 3.94 -1.33 9.60
CA ILE A 50 4.93 -1.25 8.52
C ILE A 50 6.27 -0.77 9.07
N SER A 51 7.31 -1.60 8.91
CA SER A 51 8.65 -1.30 9.38
C SER A 51 9.37 -0.35 8.43
N LEU A 52 10.49 0.21 8.91
CA LEU A 52 11.37 1.02 8.07
C LEU A 52 11.86 0.23 6.86
N ALA A 53 12.23 -1.04 7.06
CA ALA A 53 12.70 -1.90 5.97
C ALA A 53 11.62 -2.07 4.90
N GLU A 54 10.37 -2.29 5.31
CA GLU A 54 9.27 -2.40 4.36
C GLU A 54 9.01 -1.06 3.67
N ALA A 55 9.04 0.04 4.41
CA ALA A 55 8.86 1.38 3.84
C ALA A 55 9.90 1.68 2.77
N LYS A 56 11.14 1.31 3.01
CA LYS A 56 12.21 1.48 2.01
C LYS A 56 11.98 0.62 0.77
N PHE A 57 11.45 -0.59 0.93
CA PHE A 57 11.13 -1.46 -0.19
C PHE A 57 9.98 -0.89 -1.02
N ILE A 58 8.97 -0.33 -0.36
CA ILE A 58 7.81 0.27 -1.04
C ILE A 58 8.20 1.54 -1.77
N TYR A 59 9.07 2.36 -1.17
CA TYR A 59 9.42 3.67 -1.71
C TYR A 59 9.98 3.58 -3.13
N GLU A 60 9.57 4.53 -3.94
CA GLU A 60 10.06 4.65 -5.31
C GLU A 60 10.47 6.11 -5.53
N LYS A 61 11.70 6.33 -5.99
CA LYS A 61 12.20 7.68 -6.24
C LYS A 61 11.34 8.38 -7.29
N GLY A 62 10.93 9.59 -6.96
CA GLY A 62 10.08 10.38 -7.86
C GLY A 62 8.61 10.31 -7.51
N ALA A 63 8.21 9.41 -6.62
CA ALA A 63 6.82 9.35 -6.18
C ALA A 63 6.50 10.56 -5.28
N ASP A 64 5.31 11.13 -5.46
CA ASP A 64 4.83 12.27 -4.66
C ASP A 64 3.92 11.81 -3.52
N GLU A 65 3.26 10.68 -3.71
CA GLU A 65 2.23 10.21 -2.79
C GLU A 65 2.23 8.70 -2.70
N ILE A 66 1.93 8.18 -1.51
CA ILE A 66 1.63 6.76 -1.35
C ILE A 66 0.25 6.61 -0.72
N ILE A 67 -0.57 5.74 -1.32
CA ILE A 67 -1.87 5.39 -0.79
C ILE A 67 -1.75 4.01 -0.17
N ILE A 68 -2.08 3.89 1.11
CA ILE A 68 -2.01 2.63 1.83
C ILE A 68 -3.43 2.20 2.21
N GLY A 69 -3.86 1.07 1.65
CA GLY A 69 -5.07 0.41 2.09
C GLY A 69 -4.74 -0.39 3.33
N THR A 70 -5.30 0.00 4.47
CA THR A 70 -4.90 -0.52 5.78
C THR A 70 -5.63 -1.81 6.17
N GLY A 71 -6.40 -2.39 5.26
CA GLY A 71 -7.16 -3.60 5.49
C GLY A 71 -8.64 -3.33 5.51
N GLN A 72 -9.44 -4.39 5.53
CA GLN A 72 -10.90 -4.27 5.54
C GLN A 72 -11.38 -3.59 6.83
N THR A 73 -10.66 -3.80 7.94
CA THR A 73 -10.99 -3.19 9.23
C THR A 73 -9.95 -2.15 9.69
N GLY A 74 -8.91 -1.90 8.90
CA GLY A 74 -7.99 -0.80 9.13
C GLY A 74 -6.90 -1.03 10.17
N TYR A 75 -6.42 -2.24 10.34
CA TYR A 75 -5.42 -2.55 11.36
C TYR A 75 -3.96 -2.19 10.99
N VAL A 76 -3.66 -1.97 9.72
CA VAL A 76 -2.29 -1.64 9.31
C VAL A 76 -1.99 -0.18 9.65
N GLU A 77 -0.80 0.05 10.22
CA GLU A 77 -0.32 1.38 10.55
C GLU A 77 1.15 1.52 10.15
N LEU A 78 1.65 2.74 10.10
CA LEU A 78 3.08 2.99 9.90
C LEU A 78 3.79 3.02 11.25
N SER A 79 4.97 2.40 11.34
CA SER A 79 5.84 2.62 12.47
C SER A 79 6.33 4.08 12.45
N LYS A 80 6.84 4.56 13.58
CA LYS A 80 7.41 5.92 13.65
C LYS A 80 8.53 6.09 12.64
N GLU A 81 9.37 5.08 12.51
CA GLU A 81 10.51 5.11 11.60
C GLU A 81 10.05 5.15 10.14
N ALA A 82 9.03 4.37 9.79
CA ALA A 82 8.47 4.36 8.44
C ALA A 82 7.84 5.71 8.10
N LYS A 83 7.08 6.28 9.02
CA LYS A 83 6.44 7.59 8.84
C LYS A 83 7.49 8.67 8.62
N LYS A 84 8.52 8.70 9.47
CA LYS A 84 9.61 9.66 9.35
C LYS A 84 10.33 9.51 8.01
N PHE A 85 10.57 8.27 7.58
CA PHE A 85 11.24 8.01 6.30
C PHE A 85 10.45 8.61 5.14
N PHE A 86 9.14 8.37 5.08
CA PHE A 86 8.31 8.93 4.02
C PHE A 86 8.29 10.47 4.08
N GLU A 87 8.21 11.04 5.26
CA GLU A 87 8.25 12.50 5.42
C GLU A 87 9.56 13.08 4.91
N GLU A 88 10.69 12.44 5.23
CA GLU A 88 12.01 12.88 4.78
C GLU A 88 12.16 12.79 3.27
N LYS A 89 11.44 11.87 2.62
CA LYS A 89 11.44 11.74 1.16
C LYS A 89 10.43 12.67 0.48
N GLY A 90 9.71 13.46 1.26
CA GLY A 90 8.68 14.34 0.71
C GLY A 90 7.47 13.60 0.18
N LEU A 91 7.25 12.38 0.65
CA LEU A 91 6.16 11.53 0.20
C LEU A 91 4.96 11.71 1.12
N GLU A 92 3.83 12.12 0.54
CA GLU A 92 2.59 12.20 1.31
C GLU A 92 1.98 10.80 1.43
N ALA A 93 1.81 10.34 2.67
CA ALA A 93 1.23 9.02 2.93
C ALA A 93 -0.22 9.17 3.37
N LYS A 94 -1.12 8.53 2.63
CA LYS A 94 -2.56 8.53 2.93
C LYS A 94 -2.97 7.12 3.32
N LEU A 95 -3.34 6.94 4.58
CA LEU A 95 -3.76 5.65 5.12
C LEU A 95 -5.28 5.65 5.28
N LEU A 96 -5.92 4.71 4.59
CA LEU A 96 -7.38 4.54 4.62
C LEU A 96 -7.69 3.05 4.63
N ARG A 97 -8.85 2.68 5.16
CA ARG A 97 -9.28 1.28 5.02
C ARG A 97 -9.32 0.95 3.53
N THR A 98 -9.04 -0.31 3.20
CA THR A 98 -8.84 -0.70 1.82
C THR A 98 -9.97 -0.30 0.87
N PRO A 99 -11.27 -0.44 1.22
CA PRO A 99 -12.33 0.02 0.31
C PRO A 99 -12.25 1.53 0.00
N GLU A 100 -11.96 2.36 1.00
CA GLU A 100 -11.83 3.80 0.81
C GLU A 100 -10.55 4.17 0.07
N ALA A 101 -9.47 3.44 0.35
CA ALA A 101 -8.19 3.64 -0.33
C ALA A 101 -8.33 3.37 -1.83
N ILE A 102 -9.13 2.35 -2.20
CA ILE A 102 -9.40 2.03 -3.59
C ILE A 102 -10.14 3.18 -4.28
N LYS A 103 -11.12 3.77 -3.61
CA LYS A 103 -11.85 4.91 -4.18
C LYS A 103 -10.91 6.08 -4.43
N LEU A 104 -10.03 6.34 -3.48
CA LEU A 104 -9.03 7.41 -3.63
C LEU A 104 -8.07 7.10 -4.78
N TRP A 105 -7.57 5.86 -4.84
CA TRP A 105 -6.66 5.44 -5.90
C TRP A 105 -7.28 5.66 -7.28
N ASN A 106 -8.53 5.23 -7.46
CA ASN A 106 -9.20 5.33 -8.77
C ASN A 106 -9.46 6.77 -9.20
N LYS A 107 -9.46 7.73 -8.28
CA LYS A 107 -9.61 9.16 -8.58
C LYS A 107 -8.29 9.88 -8.72
N SER A 108 -7.20 9.24 -8.32
CA SER A 108 -5.89 9.90 -8.24
C SER A 108 -5.13 9.78 -9.54
N GLU A 109 -4.31 10.77 -9.82
CA GLU A 109 -3.43 10.81 -10.96
C GLU A 109 -2.05 11.27 -10.53
N GLY A 110 -1.05 11.04 -11.37
CA GLY A 110 0.30 11.51 -11.13
C GLY A 110 1.25 10.43 -10.64
N LYS A 111 2.27 10.84 -9.93
CA LYS A 111 3.37 9.94 -9.49
C LYS A 111 3.02 9.30 -8.16
N ILE A 112 2.17 8.30 -8.21
CA ILE A 112 1.58 7.65 -7.04
C ILE A 112 1.98 6.20 -6.97
N ILE A 113 2.32 5.74 -5.77
CA ILE A 113 2.50 4.31 -5.48
C ILE A 113 1.45 3.91 -4.45
N ALA A 114 1.20 2.62 -4.34
CA ALA A 114 0.19 2.14 -3.39
C ALA A 114 0.54 0.77 -2.82
N MET A 115 0.05 0.51 -1.62
CA MET A 115 0.06 -0.81 -1.00
C MET A 115 -1.34 -1.07 -0.47
N PHE A 116 -1.86 -2.25 -0.76
CA PHE A 116 -3.20 -2.64 -0.30
C PHE A 116 -3.14 -3.92 0.52
N HIS A 117 -3.52 -3.81 1.79
CA HIS A 117 -3.70 -4.94 2.69
C HIS A 117 -5.13 -5.46 2.50
N VAL A 118 -5.31 -6.75 2.25
CA VAL A 118 -6.62 -7.29 1.86
C VAL A 118 -7.35 -8.03 2.97
N THR A 119 -6.70 -8.27 4.11
CA THR A 119 -7.36 -8.89 5.28
C THR A 119 -7.66 -7.81 6.33
N CYS A 120 -7.39 -8.07 7.60
CA CYS A 120 -7.70 -7.12 8.66
C CYS A 120 -7.03 -5.76 8.48
#